data_9eac5b7633dff9b922b0673ac5c6ef3b
#
_entry.id   9eac5b7633dff9b922b0673ac5c6ef3b
#
_cell.length_a   1.000
_cell.length_b   1.000
_cell.length_c   1.000
_cell.angle_alpha   90.00
_cell.angle_beta   90.00
_cell.angle_gamma   90.00
#
_symmetry.space_group_name_H-M   'P 1'
#
loop_
_entity.id
_entity.type
_entity.pdbx_description
1 polymer ?
#
loop_
_entity_poly.entity_id
_entity_poly.type
_entity_poly.pdbx_seq_one_letter_code
_entity_poly.pdbx_strand_id
1 'polypeptide(L)'
;YVHVGDDVGASDSWRAGASYLQTAARDREYTQADLAGNDALVAFTGRSKVAIADFVWKWAPNGNAQERNFKLQGEYFWRRESGDLTYDSDGALGLTRTGNYRSDQSGFYVQGVWQFMPAWRVGARYDWLNPGSVDYSANAAYLANGSFDPQRWTAMFDWTPSEFSRFRVQYQQAKLRPGFTDNEIFVQYILTLGAHGAHKY
;
A
#
# COMPACT_ATOMS: atom_id res chain seq x y z
N TYR A 1 11.73 10.24 -9.89
CA TYR A 1 10.73 10.90 -9.02
C TYR A 1 11.00 12.39 -8.93
N VAL A 2 9.96 13.17 -8.65
CA VAL A 2 10.05 14.60 -8.36
C VAL A 2 9.16 14.91 -7.15
N HIS A 3 9.65 15.80 -6.27
CA HIS A 3 8.89 16.33 -5.15
C HIS A 3 8.97 17.86 -5.16
N VAL A 4 7.87 18.49 -4.81
CA VAL A 4 7.77 19.93 -4.54
C VAL A 4 7.09 20.08 -3.18
N GLY A 5 7.45 21.11 -2.45
CA GLY A 5 6.88 21.38 -1.14
C GLY A 5 7.35 22.72 -0.62
N ASP A 6 6.59 23.25 0.32
CA ASP A 6 6.86 24.55 0.94
C ASP A 6 6.22 24.63 2.31
N ASP A 7 6.60 25.65 3.07
CA ASP A 7 5.96 26.01 4.32
C ASP A 7 4.87 27.06 4.07
N VAL A 8 3.74 26.94 4.76
CA VAL A 8 2.63 27.89 4.71
C VAL A 8 2.47 28.54 6.10
N GLY A 9 3.02 29.73 6.23
CA GLY A 9 3.10 30.42 7.52
C GLY A 9 4.03 29.71 8.48
N ALA A 10 3.78 29.85 9.79
CA ALA A 10 4.63 29.29 10.85
C ALA A 10 4.20 27.87 11.29
N SER A 11 3.04 27.41 10.86
CA SER A 11 2.42 26.20 11.44
C SER A 11 2.25 25.06 10.46
N ASP A 12 2.29 25.31 9.17
CA ASP A 12 1.96 24.34 8.15
C ASP A 12 3.12 24.09 7.18
N SER A 13 3.27 22.85 6.77
CA SER A 13 4.16 22.49 5.67
C SER A 13 3.51 21.39 4.81
N TRP A 14 3.80 21.41 3.53
CA TRP A 14 3.30 20.40 2.61
C TRP A 14 4.38 19.94 1.62
N ARG A 15 4.20 18.73 1.14
CA ARG A 15 5.00 18.16 0.06
C ARG A 15 4.08 17.33 -0.84
N ALA A 16 4.20 17.53 -2.15
CA ALA A 16 3.56 16.69 -3.16
C ALA A 16 4.63 16.08 -4.06
N GLY A 17 4.39 14.89 -4.55
CA GLY A 17 5.33 14.19 -5.38
C GLY A 17 4.69 13.35 -6.48
N ALA A 18 5.52 13.04 -7.47
CA ALA A 18 5.21 12.06 -8.50
C ALA A 18 6.42 11.16 -8.77
N SER A 19 6.14 9.88 -8.91
CA SER A 19 7.16 8.86 -9.18
C SER A 19 6.68 7.96 -10.32
N TYR A 20 7.63 7.48 -11.11
CA TYR A 20 7.37 6.52 -12.18
C TYR A 20 8.42 5.43 -12.17
N LEU A 21 7.95 4.17 -12.22
CA LEU A 21 8.78 2.98 -12.31
C LEU A 21 8.35 2.15 -13.51
N GLN A 22 9.30 1.70 -14.30
CA GLN A 22 9.07 0.71 -15.35
C GLN A 22 10.04 -0.44 -15.16
N THR A 23 9.50 -1.66 -15.22
CA THR A 23 10.27 -2.90 -15.12
C THR A 23 9.90 -3.84 -16.26
N ALA A 24 10.86 -4.72 -16.62
CA ALA A 24 10.64 -5.83 -17.53
C ALA A 24 10.67 -7.12 -16.71
N ALA A 25 9.53 -7.76 -16.54
CA ALA A 25 9.41 -9.05 -15.91
C ALA A 25 9.75 -10.15 -16.93
N ARG A 26 10.44 -11.18 -16.46
CA ARG A 26 10.66 -12.43 -17.20
C ARG A 26 10.23 -13.57 -16.30
N ASP A 27 9.26 -14.34 -16.75
CA ASP A 27 8.73 -15.52 -16.06
C ASP A 27 8.43 -15.25 -14.58
N ARG A 28 7.75 -14.10 -14.30
CA ARG A 28 7.32 -13.78 -12.95
C ARG A 28 6.14 -14.66 -12.58
N GLU A 29 6.38 -15.65 -11.74
CA GLU A 29 5.41 -16.64 -11.32
C GLU A 29 4.59 -16.15 -10.13
N TYR A 30 3.30 -16.53 -10.12
CA TYR A 30 2.40 -16.39 -8.97
C TYR A 30 1.24 -17.36 -9.11
N THR A 31 0.63 -17.71 -7.98
CA THR A 31 -0.55 -18.59 -7.96
C THR A 31 -1.81 -17.75 -8.10
N GLN A 32 -2.72 -18.19 -8.96
CA GLN A 32 -4.04 -17.60 -9.18
C GLN A 32 -5.11 -18.69 -9.26
N ALA A 33 -6.23 -18.49 -8.55
CA ALA A 33 -7.38 -19.38 -8.69
C ALA A 33 -7.95 -19.25 -10.11
N ASP A 34 -8.17 -20.40 -10.74
CA ASP A 34 -8.82 -20.50 -12.05
C ASP A 34 -10.36 -20.51 -11.92
N LEU A 35 -11.07 -20.52 -13.04
CA LEU A 35 -12.54 -20.59 -13.08
C LEU A 35 -13.11 -21.92 -12.56
N ALA A 36 -12.30 -22.97 -12.49
CA ALA A 36 -12.67 -24.27 -11.92
C ALA A 36 -12.37 -24.37 -10.43
N GLY A 37 -11.71 -23.35 -9.85
CA GLY A 37 -11.32 -23.29 -8.43
C GLY A 37 -9.99 -23.96 -8.12
N ASN A 38 -9.18 -24.29 -9.12
CA ASN A 38 -7.83 -24.80 -8.90
C ASN A 38 -6.85 -23.65 -8.71
N ASP A 39 -5.80 -23.89 -7.92
CA ASP A 39 -4.67 -22.98 -7.79
C ASP A 39 -3.70 -23.20 -8.96
N ALA A 40 -3.86 -22.41 -10.02
CA ALA A 40 -3.00 -22.46 -11.19
C ALA A 40 -1.72 -21.63 -10.98
N LEU A 41 -0.56 -22.19 -11.30
CA LEU A 41 0.66 -21.42 -11.41
C LEU A 41 0.65 -20.65 -12.73
N VAL A 42 0.79 -19.34 -12.68
CA VAL A 42 0.85 -18.48 -13.87
C VAL A 42 2.18 -17.75 -13.93
N ALA A 43 2.74 -17.60 -15.14
CA ALA A 43 4.00 -16.90 -15.36
C ALA A 43 3.79 -15.72 -16.31
N PHE A 44 4.18 -14.52 -15.86
CA PHE A 44 4.09 -13.28 -16.64
C PHE A 44 5.45 -12.86 -17.19
N THR A 45 5.50 -12.63 -18.50
CA THR A 45 6.64 -12.03 -19.19
C THR A 45 6.19 -10.78 -19.93
N GLY A 46 6.75 -9.61 -19.57
CA GLY A 46 6.30 -8.36 -20.17
C GLY A 46 6.79 -7.13 -19.43
N ARG A 47 6.08 -6.03 -19.62
CA ARG A 47 6.39 -4.75 -19.00
C ARG A 47 5.37 -4.42 -17.92
N SER A 48 5.87 -4.00 -16.77
CA SER A 48 5.08 -3.43 -15.67
C SER A 48 5.47 -1.96 -15.51
N LYS A 49 4.47 -1.07 -15.49
CA LYS A 49 4.62 0.37 -15.31
C LYS A 49 3.81 0.77 -14.09
N VAL A 50 4.43 1.52 -13.18
CA VAL A 50 3.76 2.05 -11.99
C VAL A 50 3.98 3.56 -11.95
N ALA A 51 2.91 4.32 -11.91
CA ALA A 51 2.92 5.74 -11.60
C ALA A 51 2.36 5.94 -10.19
N ILE A 52 2.97 6.83 -9.42
CA ILE A 52 2.60 7.12 -8.03
C ILE A 52 2.48 8.63 -7.90
N ALA A 53 1.39 9.10 -7.29
CA ALA A 53 1.25 10.47 -6.80
C ALA A 53 1.22 10.40 -5.27
N ASP A 54 2.01 11.25 -4.61
CA ASP A 54 2.08 11.31 -3.15
C ASP A 54 1.84 12.72 -2.63
N PHE A 55 1.29 12.79 -1.40
CA PHE A 55 1.05 14.04 -0.70
C PHE A 55 1.28 13.87 0.79
N VAL A 56 1.95 14.84 1.41
CA VAL A 56 2.15 14.95 2.84
C VAL A 56 1.85 16.37 3.27
N TRP A 57 1.00 16.52 4.29
CA TRP A 57 0.77 17.78 4.99
C TRP A 57 1.06 17.59 6.46
N LYS A 58 1.74 18.55 7.05
CA LYS A 58 2.08 18.60 8.47
C LYS A 58 1.61 19.93 9.04
N TRP A 59 1.04 19.86 10.22
CA TRP A 59 0.63 21.01 11.00
C TRP A 59 1.20 20.90 12.41
N ALA A 60 1.75 22.01 12.91
CA ALA A 60 2.20 22.16 14.29
C ALA A 60 2.01 23.61 14.72
N PRO A 61 1.32 23.92 15.85
CA PRO A 61 1.07 25.28 16.29
C PRO A 61 2.37 26.06 16.44
N ASN A 62 2.51 27.18 15.73
CA ASN A 62 3.71 28.04 15.74
C ASN A 62 5.01 27.27 15.45
N GLY A 63 4.96 26.18 14.68
CA GLY A 63 6.11 25.31 14.40
C GLY A 63 6.51 24.38 15.54
N ASN A 64 5.83 24.41 16.69
CA ASN A 64 6.15 23.56 17.84
C ASN A 64 5.46 22.18 17.72
N ALA A 65 6.16 21.23 17.08
CA ALA A 65 5.67 19.87 16.93
C ALA A 65 5.78 19.00 18.20
N GLN A 66 6.41 19.48 19.28
CA GLN A 66 6.62 18.69 20.50
C GLN A 66 5.34 18.55 21.33
N GLU A 67 4.51 19.58 21.36
CA GLU A 67 3.28 19.57 22.14
C GLU A 67 2.12 18.94 21.37
N ARG A 68 1.84 19.47 20.20
CA ARG A 68 0.75 19.03 19.34
C ARG A 68 1.19 19.06 17.89
N ASN A 69 0.82 18.05 17.14
CA ASN A 69 1.02 18.08 15.70
C ASN A 69 0.01 17.17 15.02
N PHE A 70 -0.23 17.45 13.75
CA PHE A 70 -1.01 16.59 12.87
C PHE A 70 -0.23 16.34 11.59
N LYS A 71 -0.23 15.10 11.14
CA LYS A 71 0.33 14.70 9.85
C LYS A 71 -0.73 13.97 9.05
N LEU A 72 -1.05 14.48 7.87
CA LEU A 72 -1.83 13.81 6.85
C LEU A 72 -0.91 13.38 5.73
N GLN A 73 -1.04 12.14 5.27
CA GLN A 73 -0.30 11.64 4.12
C GLN A 73 -1.14 10.66 3.33
N GLY A 74 -0.86 10.55 2.04
CA GLY A 74 -1.48 9.59 1.15
C GLY A 74 -0.68 9.38 -0.11
N GLU A 75 -0.91 8.24 -0.73
CA GLU A 75 -0.36 7.91 -2.03
C GLU A 75 -1.43 7.28 -2.88
N TYR A 76 -1.40 7.58 -4.16
CA TYR A 76 -2.23 6.96 -5.19
C TYR A 76 -1.34 6.26 -6.20
N PHE A 77 -1.64 5.00 -6.52
CA PHE A 77 -0.89 4.12 -7.40
C PHE A 77 -1.71 3.79 -8.64
N TRP A 78 -1.08 3.90 -9.80
CA TRP A 78 -1.56 3.33 -11.05
C TRP A 78 -0.57 2.30 -11.55
N ARG A 79 -1.02 1.10 -11.82
CA ARG A 79 -0.21 0.04 -12.36
C ARG A 79 -0.80 -0.43 -13.69
N ARG A 80 0.04 -0.48 -14.71
CA ARG A 80 -0.29 -1.05 -16.00
C ARG A 80 0.72 -2.13 -16.36
N GLU A 81 0.21 -3.31 -16.74
CA GLU A 81 1.01 -4.42 -17.24
C GLU A 81 0.59 -4.79 -18.65
N SER A 82 1.56 -5.17 -19.48
CA SER A 82 1.34 -5.66 -20.85
C SER A 82 2.44 -6.62 -21.26
N GLY A 83 2.07 -7.74 -21.85
CA GLY A 83 2.99 -8.80 -22.25
C GLY A 83 2.26 -10.11 -22.50
N ASP A 84 2.89 -11.20 -22.15
CA ASP A 84 2.37 -12.56 -22.27
C ASP A 84 2.17 -13.17 -20.88
N LEU A 85 1.09 -13.92 -20.71
CA LEU A 85 0.78 -14.70 -19.52
C LEU A 85 0.65 -16.17 -19.89
N THR A 86 1.43 -17.00 -19.23
CA THR A 86 1.33 -18.46 -19.35
C THR A 86 0.49 -18.98 -18.19
N TYR A 87 -0.65 -19.59 -18.51
CA TYR A 87 -1.49 -20.34 -17.58
C TYR A 87 -0.92 -21.75 -17.42
N ASP A 88 -0.99 -22.31 -16.20
CA ASP A 88 -0.47 -23.65 -15.85
C ASP A 88 0.99 -23.79 -16.31
N SER A 89 1.85 -22.87 -15.84
CA SER A 89 3.24 -22.77 -16.30
C SER A 89 4.10 -23.97 -15.94
N ASP A 90 3.73 -24.70 -14.88
CA ASP A 90 4.36 -25.96 -14.46
C ASP A 90 3.71 -27.21 -15.04
N GLY A 91 2.58 -27.07 -15.76
CA GLY A 91 1.85 -28.18 -16.37
C GLY A 91 1.12 -29.07 -15.37
N ALA A 92 0.96 -28.65 -14.10
CA ALA A 92 0.34 -29.48 -13.06
C ALA A 92 -1.15 -29.74 -13.30
N LEU A 93 -1.84 -28.84 -14.02
CA LEU A 93 -3.24 -28.99 -14.41
C LEU A 93 -3.42 -29.64 -15.79
N GLY A 94 -2.30 -29.90 -16.50
CA GLY A 94 -2.29 -30.61 -17.79
C GLY A 94 -2.62 -29.73 -19.00
N LEU A 95 -2.58 -28.40 -18.84
CA LEU A 95 -2.89 -27.47 -19.95
C LEU A 95 -2.05 -26.18 -19.87
N THR A 96 -0.81 -26.24 -20.26
CA THR A 96 0.03 -25.05 -20.39
C THR A 96 -0.39 -24.21 -21.60
N ARG A 97 -0.74 -22.94 -21.38
CA ARG A 97 -1.18 -22.04 -22.44
C ARG A 97 -0.66 -20.62 -22.25
N THR A 98 -0.02 -20.07 -23.28
CA THR A 98 0.46 -18.68 -23.30
C THR A 98 -0.47 -17.82 -24.16
N GLY A 99 -0.79 -16.63 -23.68
CA GLY A 99 -1.60 -15.63 -24.39
C GLY A 99 -1.24 -14.22 -24.02
N ASN A 100 -1.63 -13.26 -24.84
CA ASN A 100 -1.47 -11.84 -24.55
C ASN A 100 -2.15 -11.49 -23.22
N TYR A 101 -1.52 -10.60 -22.48
CA TYR A 101 -2.01 -10.13 -21.20
C TYR A 101 -1.93 -8.62 -21.10
N ARG A 102 -2.99 -8.01 -20.62
CA ARG A 102 -3.00 -6.59 -20.23
C ARG A 102 -3.79 -6.40 -18.94
N SER A 103 -3.27 -5.60 -18.04
CA SER A 103 -3.92 -5.27 -16.77
C SER A 103 -3.72 -3.80 -16.45
N ASP A 104 -4.80 -3.14 -16.02
CA ASP A 104 -4.81 -1.78 -15.49
C ASP A 104 -5.40 -1.84 -14.07
N GLN A 105 -4.63 -1.47 -13.06
CA GLN A 105 -4.99 -1.53 -11.64
C GLN A 105 -4.70 -0.21 -10.98
N SER A 106 -5.41 0.10 -9.91
CA SER A 106 -5.12 1.26 -9.09
C SER A 106 -5.37 1.00 -7.61
N GLY A 107 -4.89 1.90 -6.78
CA GLY A 107 -5.13 1.85 -5.35
C GLY A 107 -4.61 3.08 -4.66
N PHE A 108 -5.07 3.31 -3.46
CA PHE A 108 -4.57 4.41 -2.64
C PHE A 108 -4.59 4.05 -1.17
N TYR A 109 -3.82 4.80 -0.41
CA TYR A 109 -4.07 4.94 1.01
C TYR A 109 -4.09 6.41 1.43
N VAL A 110 -4.79 6.67 2.51
CA VAL A 110 -4.74 7.93 3.24
C VAL A 110 -4.57 7.64 4.72
N GLN A 111 -3.69 8.40 5.38
CA GLN A 111 -3.38 8.24 6.79
C GLN A 111 -3.28 9.59 7.48
N GLY A 112 -3.97 9.71 8.62
CA GLY A 112 -3.84 10.84 9.54
C GLY A 112 -3.27 10.39 10.87
N VAL A 113 -2.33 11.15 11.43
CA VAL A 113 -1.79 10.95 12.78
C VAL A 113 -1.82 12.25 13.53
N TRP A 114 -2.45 12.26 14.68
CA TRP A 114 -2.58 13.42 15.55
C TRP A 114 -1.94 13.17 16.90
N GLN A 115 -0.93 13.97 17.20
CA GLN A 115 -0.37 14.11 18.55
C GLN A 115 -1.19 15.17 19.30
N PHE A 116 -2.05 14.74 20.19
CA PHE A 116 -2.95 15.65 20.93
C PHE A 116 -2.37 16.13 22.26
N MET A 117 -1.37 15.43 22.77
CA MET A 117 -0.56 15.79 23.95
C MET A 117 0.87 15.26 23.77
N PRO A 118 1.86 15.81 24.49
CA PRO A 118 3.19 15.21 24.56
C PRO A 118 3.10 13.72 24.87
N ALA A 119 3.87 12.90 24.17
CA ALA A 119 3.91 11.45 24.29
C ALA A 119 2.66 10.67 23.82
N TRP A 120 1.54 11.29 23.45
CA TRP A 120 0.31 10.61 23.09
C TRP A 120 -0.14 10.91 21.65
N ARG A 121 -0.37 9.86 20.87
CA ARG A 121 -0.82 9.97 19.47
C ARG A 121 -1.97 9.03 19.20
N VAL A 122 -2.86 9.47 18.33
CA VAL A 122 -3.86 8.63 17.69
C VAL A 122 -3.71 8.73 16.17
N GLY A 123 -4.09 7.69 15.47
CA GLY A 123 -4.03 7.70 14.02
C GLY A 123 -5.07 6.81 13.40
N ALA A 124 -5.44 7.14 12.18
CA ALA A 124 -6.29 6.32 11.35
C ALA A 124 -5.71 6.23 9.94
N ARG A 125 -5.93 5.08 9.30
CA ARG A 125 -5.53 4.81 7.92
C ARG A 125 -6.64 4.06 7.20
N TYR A 126 -6.85 4.43 5.95
CA TYR A 126 -7.70 3.70 5.02
C TYR A 126 -6.89 3.31 3.79
N ASP A 127 -6.96 2.04 3.42
CA ASP A 127 -6.36 1.46 2.22
C ASP A 127 -7.46 0.93 1.31
N TRP A 128 -7.36 1.16 0.02
CA TRP A 128 -8.28 0.67 -0.99
C TRP A 128 -7.52 0.28 -2.25
N LEU A 129 -7.92 -0.86 -2.84
CA LEU A 129 -7.39 -1.35 -4.10
C LEU A 129 -8.53 -1.56 -5.09
N ASN A 130 -8.28 -1.22 -6.34
CA ASN A 130 -9.15 -1.53 -7.47
C ASN A 130 -8.43 -2.52 -8.39
N PRO A 131 -8.93 -3.74 -8.56
CA PRO A 131 -8.38 -4.71 -9.50
C PRO A 131 -8.43 -4.21 -10.94
N GLY A 132 -9.31 -3.25 -11.24
CA GLY A 132 -9.43 -2.60 -12.53
C GLY A 132 -9.90 -3.55 -13.63
N SER A 133 -9.28 -3.43 -14.79
CA SER A 133 -9.58 -4.27 -15.94
C SER A 133 -8.40 -5.18 -16.26
N VAL A 134 -8.71 -6.44 -16.57
CA VAL A 134 -7.72 -7.42 -17.03
C VAL A 134 -8.21 -8.05 -18.33
N ASP A 135 -7.34 -8.08 -19.33
CA ASP A 135 -7.54 -8.83 -20.56
C ASP A 135 -6.59 -10.03 -20.56
N TYR A 136 -7.15 -11.20 -20.41
CA TYR A 136 -6.43 -12.48 -20.44
C TYR A 136 -6.34 -13.08 -21.85
N SER A 137 -7.01 -12.46 -22.86
CA SER A 137 -7.00 -12.91 -24.24
C SER A 137 -7.27 -14.42 -24.35
N ALA A 138 -6.32 -15.21 -24.82
CA ALA A 138 -6.46 -16.65 -24.98
C ALA A 138 -6.72 -17.42 -23.67
N ASN A 139 -6.34 -16.87 -22.52
CA ASN A 139 -6.52 -17.49 -21.20
C ASN A 139 -7.84 -17.08 -20.52
N ALA A 140 -8.69 -16.28 -21.16
CA ALA A 140 -9.97 -15.83 -20.61
C ALA A 140 -10.96 -16.97 -20.34
N ALA A 141 -10.76 -18.15 -20.96
CA ALA A 141 -11.54 -19.35 -20.68
C ALA A 141 -11.18 -20.02 -19.33
N TYR A 142 -10.06 -19.67 -18.75
CA TYR A 142 -9.52 -20.28 -17.53
C TYR A 142 -9.39 -19.30 -16.38
N LEU A 143 -9.13 -18.02 -16.67
CA LEU A 143 -8.87 -16.98 -15.67
C LEU A 143 -9.97 -15.92 -15.71
N ALA A 144 -10.51 -15.56 -14.54
CA ALA A 144 -11.54 -14.54 -14.41
C ALA A 144 -10.94 -13.22 -13.89
N ASN A 145 -11.56 -12.12 -14.29
CA ASN A 145 -11.31 -10.82 -13.70
C ASN A 145 -11.87 -10.78 -12.28
N GLY A 146 -11.03 -10.41 -11.32
CA GLY A 146 -11.51 -10.07 -10.00
C GLY A 146 -12.30 -8.76 -10.06
N SER A 147 -13.53 -8.77 -9.53
CA SER A 147 -14.38 -7.58 -9.43
C SER A 147 -14.45 -7.02 -8.01
N PHE A 148 -13.74 -7.62 -7.07
CA PHE A 148 -13.77 -7.24 -5.66
C PHE A 148 -12.69 -6.19 -5.39
N ASP A 149 -13.09 -5.12 -4.68
CA ASP A 149 -12.21 -4.04 -4.25
C ASP A 149 -11.73 -4.31 -2.82
N PRO A 150 -10.50 -4.81 -2.60
CA PRO A 150 -9.94 -4.98 -1.27
C PRO A 150 -9.83 -3.65 -0.54
N GLN A 151 -10.23 -3.63 0.73
CA GLN A 151 -10.15 -2.43 1.56
C GLN A 151 -9.78 -2.77 3.00
N ARG A 152 -9.14 -1.82 3.67
CA ARG A 152 -8.74 -1.96 5.07
C ARG A 152 -8.82 -0.64 5.81
N TRP A 153 -9.38 -0.70 7.01
CA TRP A 153 -9.35 0.36 8.00
C TRP A 153 -8.38 -0.01 9.11
N THR A 154 -7.60 0.95 9.55
CA THR A 154 -6.67 0.78 10.66
C THR A 154 -6.79 1.97 11.59
N ALA A 155 -6.88 1.72 12.91
CA ALA A 155 -6.79 2.71 13.96
C ALA A 155 -5.59 2.39 14.85
N MET A 156 -4.89 3.40 15.33
CA MET A 156 -3.75 3.22 16.24
C MET A 156 -3.79 4.20 17.40
N PHE A 157 -3.20 3.77 18.49
CA PHE A 157 -2.94 4.55 19.68
C PHE A 157 -1.50 4.32 20.12
N ASP A 158 -0.73 5.41 20.26
CA ASP A 158 0.67 5.38 20.67
C ASP A 158 0.84 6.10 22.01
N TRP A 159 1.66 5.50 22.87
CA TRP A 159 2.21 6.14 24.05
C TRP A 159 3.74 6.06 24.02
N THR A 160 4.40 7.21 24.08
CA THR A 160 5.85 7.36 23.99
C THR A 160 6.37 7.97 25.30
N PRO A 161 6.53 7.14 26.37
CA PRO A 161 6.93 7.64 27.69
C PRO A 161 8.33 8.25 27.72
N SER A 162 9.20 7.90 26.77
CA SER A 162 10.54 8.46 26.62
C SER A 162 10.96 8.46 25.14
N GLU A 163 12.05 9.15 24.82
CA GLU A 163 12.66 9.13 23.49
C GLU A 163 13.08 7.73 23.02
N PHE A 164 13.29 6.83 23.97
CA PHE A 164 13.80 5.48 23.73
C PHE A 164 12.72 4.41 23.75
N SER A 165 11.47 4.74 24.08
CA SER A 165 10.43 3.73 24.22
C SER A 165 9.09 4.19 23.67
N ARG A 166 8.39 3.26 23.02
CA ARG A 166 7.03 3.47 22.52
C ARG A 166 6.20 2.20 22.67
N PHE A 167 5.01 2.37 23.20
CA PHE A 167 3.94 1.38 23.19
C PHE A 167 2.95 1.76 22.09
N ARG A 168 2.55 0.79 21.29
CA ARG A 168 1.50 0.95 20.27
C ARG A 168 0.47 -0.13 20.41
N VAL A 169 -0.79 0.26 20.34
CA VAL A 169 -1.91 -0.63 20.10
C VAL A 169 -2.53 -0.25 18.77
N GLN A 170 -2.74 -1.22 17.92
CA GLN A 170 -3.34 -1.02 16.60
C GLN A 170 -4.45 -2.03 16.40
N TYR A 171 -5.58 -1.59 15.90
CA TYR A 171 -6.67 -2.42 15.43
C TYR A 171 -6.83 -2.22 13.93
N GLN A 172 -7.03 -3.32 13.21
CA GLN A 172 -7.39 -3.24 11.79
C GLN A 172 -8.57 -4.15 11.46
N GLN A 173 -9.38 -3.68 10.53
CA GLN A 173 -10.44 -4.43 9.88
C GLN A 173 -10.16 -4.48 8.40
N ALA A 174 -9.98 -5.68 7.85
CA ALA A 174 -9.62 -5.90 6.46
C ALA A 174 -10.68 -6.73 5.74
N LYS A 175 -11.12 -6.27 4.58
CA LYS A 175 -11.94 -7.00 3.63
C LYS A 175 -11.08 -7.26 2.40
N LEU A 176 -10.34 -8.37 2.40
CA LEU A 176 -9.39 -8.72 1.34
C LEU A 176 -9.98 -9.74 0.35
N ARG A 177 -11.09 -10.38 0.71
CA ARG A 177 -11.80 -11.39 -0.09
C ARG A 177 -13.30 -11.18 0.01
N PRO A 178 -14.09 -11.52 -1.02
CA PRO A 178 -15.54 -11.43 -0.98
C PRO A 178 -16.11 -12.24 0.20
N GLY A 179 -17.02 -11.64 0.98
CA GLY A 179 -17.72 -12.31 2.07
C GLY A 179 -16.92 -12.50 3.36
N PHE A 180 -15.64 -12.13 3.41
CA PHE A 180 -14.79 -12.28 4.60
C PHE A 180 -14.34 -10.94 5.13
N THR A 181 -14.34 -10.81 6.46
CA THR A 181 -13.83 -9.64 7.17
C THR A 181 -12.89 -10.13 8.26
N ASP A 182 -11.63 -9.77 8.16
CA ASP A 182 -10.60 -10.11 9.12
C ASP A 182 -10.43 -8.94 10.10
N ASN A 183 -10.42 -9.24 11.40
CA ASN A 183 -10.20 -8.26 12.47
C ASN A 183 -8.93 -8.65 13.22
N GLU A 184 -7.98 -7.72 13.35
CA GLU A 184 -6.69 -7.99 13.95
C GLU A 184 -6.33 -6.91 14.96
N ILE A 185 -5.69 -7.32 16.05
CA ILE A 185 -5.15 -6.43 17.07
C ILE A 185 -3.66 -6.67 17.17
N PHE A 186 -2.88 -5.60 17.09
CA PHE A 186 -1.43 -5.63 17.28
C PHE A 186 -1.07 -4.83 18.52
N VAL A 187 -0.20 -5.41 19.34
CA VAL A 187 0.45 -4.73 20.45
C VAL A 187 1.94 -4.74 20.19
N GLN A 188 2.55 -3.57 20.18
CA GLN A 188 3.96 -3.41 19.88
C GLN A 188 4.65 -2.58 20.97
N TYR A 189 5.78 -3.07 21.45
CA TYR A 189 6.72 -2.31 22.24
C TYR A 189 8.01 -2.11 21.46
N ILE A 190 8.46 -0.87 21.36
CA ILE A 190 9.71 -0.50 20.72
C ILE A 190 10.62 0.10 21.77
N LEU A 191 11.82 -0.47 21.91
CA LEU A 191 12.91 0.06 22.71
C LEU A 191 14.09 0.35 21.78
N THR A 192 14.61 1.56 21.84
CA THR A 192 15.82 1.97 21.13
C THR A 192 16.97 2.06 22.12
N LEU A 193 18.06 1.36 21.85
CA LEU A 193 19.28 1.37 22.63
C LEU A 193 20.39 2.04 21.83
N GLY A 194 21.14 2.95 22.44
CA GLY A 194 22.27 3.62 21.80
C GLY A 194 22.31 5.12 22.02
N ALA A 195 23.40 5.76 21.60
CA ALA A 195 23.54 7.20 21.64
C ALA A 195 22.55 7.85 20.65
N HIS A 196 21.72 8.76 21.11
CA HIS A 196 20.82 9.52 20.26
C HIS A 196 21.64 10.55 19.46
N GLY A 197 21.61 10.42 18.13
CA GLY A 197 22.13 11.49 17.26
C GLY A 197 21.33 12.77 17.48
N ALA A 198 22.02 13.90 17.68
CA ALA A 198 21.37 15.19 17.81
C ALA A 198 20.48 15.45 16.59
N HIS A 199 19.18 15.59 16.81
CA HIS A 199 18.26 16.02 15.76
C HIS A 199 18.59 17.46 15.38
N LYS A 200 19.05 17.68 14.15
CA LYS A 200 18.97 19.01 13.55
C LYS A 200 17.51 19.23 13.14
N TYR A 201 16.87 20.19 13.78
CA TYR A 201 15.54 20.68 13.43
C TYR A 201 15.58 21.46 12.12
#